data_9f4a6057dc7f757e579119392b212c15
#
_entry.id   9f4a6057dc7f757e579119392b212c15
#
_cell.length_a   1.000
_cell.length_b   1.000
_cell.length_c   1.000
_cell.angle_alpha   90.00
_cell.angle_beta   90.00
_cell.angle_gamma   90.00
#
_symmetry.space_group_name_H-M   'P 1'
#
loop_
_entity.id
_entity.type
_entity.pdbx_description
1 polymer ?
#
loop_
_entity_poly.entity_id
_entity_poly.type
_entity_poly.pdbx_seq_one_letter_code
_entity_poly.pdbx_strand_id
1 'polypeptide(L)'
;LQRGVAPHEIAILARTNAQLTALERALRTASLPYQVRNSERFFDRKEIREFLGAVRKASVIPSDGWIDELRTLAQPYLHGEEIDGIAALLHLARELDIDPAFTPKTLRTYLREVEDRVQQNNPPTMPVLTLATLHAAKGLEWERVFLMGASDGLLPLAGSDVDEERRLFYVGVTRAQADLHISYQRNPSAFLSESGLIPR
;
A
#
# COMPACT_ATOMS: atom_id res chain seq x y z
N LEU A 1 9.24 15.41 1.92
CA LEU A 1 8.07 16.31 1.92
C LEU A 1 8.41 17.77 1.56
N GLN A 2 9.67 18.18 1.63
CA GLN A 2 10.07 19.59 1.36
C GLN A 2 10.03 20.01 -0.12
N ARG A 3 9.65 19.16 -1.06
CA ARG A 3 9.66 19.46 -2.51
C ARG A 3 8.32 19.26 -3.23
N GLY A 4 7.21 19.30 -2.52
CA GLY A 4 5.89 19.34 -3.17
C GLY A 4 5.37 18.02 -3.76
N VAL A 5 6.05 16.87 -3.54
CA VAL A 5 5.54 15.56 -3.96
C VAL A 5 4.45 15.11 -3.00
N ALA A 6 3.30 14.72 -3.52
CA ALA A 6 2.18 14.28 -2.71
C ALA A 6 2.50 12.95 -1.98
N PRO A 7 2.03 12.74 -0.74
CA PRO A 7 2.38 11.54 0.02
C PRO A 7 2.09 10.22 -0.70
N HIS A 8 1.00 10.13 -1.46
CA HIS A 8 0.64 8.93 -2.22
C HIS A 8 1.55 8.63 -3.42
N GLU A 9 2.34 9.61 -3.84
CA GLU A 9 3.36 9.49 -4.89
C GLU A 9 4.74 9.09 -4.32
N ILE A 10 4.80 8.76 -3.04
CA ILE A 10 6.03 8.35 -2.35
C ILE A 10 5.89 6.90 -1.87
N ALA A 11 6.89 6.08 -2.16
CA ALA A 11 7.01 4.76 -1.59
C ALA A 11 8.33 4.54 -0.86
N ILE A 12 8.29 3.77 0.22
CA ILE A 12 9.47 3.19 0.86
C ILE A 12 9.43 1.68 0.63
N LEU A 13 10.42 1.18 -0.06
CA LEU A 13 10.54 -0.22 -0.43
C LEU A 13 11.62 -0.91 0.41
N ALA A 14 11.32 -2.12 0.86
CA ALA A 14 12.27 -2.95 1.60
C ALA A 14 12.25 -4.40 1.10
N ARG A 15 13.32 -5.16 1.39
CA ARG A 15 13.39 -6.57 0.98
C ARG A 15 12.49 -7.47 1.83
N THR A 16 12.35 -7.18 3.12
CA THR A 16 11.65 -8.05 4.08
C THR A 16 10.58 -7.31 4.87
N ASN A 17 9.57 -8.05 5.34
CA ASN A 17 8.54 -7.51 6.24
C ASN A 17 9.13 -7.02 7.58
N ALA A 18 10.19 -7.66 8.09
CA ALA A 18 10.86 -7.22 9.30
C ALA A 18 11.43 -5.80 9.18
N GLN A 19 11.97 -5.44 8.01
CA GLN A 19 12.40 -4.07 7.73
C GLN A 19 11.20 -3.10 7.69
N LEU A 20 10.07 -3.51 7.10
CA LEU A 20 8.85 -2.68 7.08
C LEU A 20 8.36 -2.41 8.50
N THR A 21 8.33 -3.40 9.40
CA THR A 21 7.91 -3.22 10.79
C THR A 21 8.75 -2.15 11.53
N ALA A 22 10.06 -2.11 11.26
CA ALA A 22 10.92 -1.06 11.83
C ALA A 22 10.58 0.33 11.29
N LEU A 23 10.28 0.43 9.98
CA LEU A 23 9.86 1.67 9.32
C LEU A 23 8.50 2.15 9.81
N GLU A 24 7.54 1.25 9.97
CA GLU A 24 6.22 1.54 10.53
C GLU A 24 6.34 2.19 11.91
N ARG A 25 7.18 1.62 12.79
CA ARG A 25 7.44 2.21 14.12
C ARG A 25 7.98 3.64 14.01
N ALA A 26 8.92 3.88 13.11
CA ALA A 26 9.51 5.20 12.91
C ALA A 26 8.47 6.21 12.37
N LEU A 27 7.63 5.81 11.42
CA LEU A 27 6.58 6.67 10.86
C LEU A 27 5.50 6.99 11.89
N ARG A 28 5.10 6.01 12.71
CA ARG A 28 4.17 6.25 13.86
C ARG A 28 4.75 7.26 14.85
N THR A 29 6.01 7.10 15.22
CA THR A 29 6.68 8.06 16.11
C THR A 29 6.73 9.46 15.52
N ALA A 30 6.86 9.57 14.20
CA ALA A 30 6.85 10.83 13.48
C ALA A 30 5.43 11.36 13.16
N SER A 31 4.38 10.64 13.55
CA SER A 31 2.97 10.94 13.22
C SER A 31 2.73 11.10 11.72
N LEU A 32 3.44 10.33 10.90
CA LEU A 32 3.28 10.33 9.45
C LEU A 32 2.33 9.20 9.04
N PRO A 33 1.20 9.49 8.40
CA PRO A 33 0.27 8.47 7.96
C PRO A 33 0.86 7.67 6.78
N TYR A 34 0.65 6.37 6.80
CA TYR A 34 1.14 5.44 5.78
C TYR A 34 0.15 4.29 5.55
N GLN A 35 0.30 3.62 4.44
CA GLN A 35 -0.34 2.33 4.14
C GLN A 35 0.73 1.27 3.88
N VAL A 36 0.46 0.02 4.25
CA VAL A 36 1.34 -1.12 3.97
C VAL A 36 0.75 -1.94 2.83
N ARG A 37 1.55 -2.15 1.78
CA ARG A 37 1.21 -3.10 0.71
C ARG A 37 1.98 -4.39 0.94
N ASN A 38 1.23 -5.43 1.27
CA ASN A 38 1.76 -6.78 1.48
C ASN A 38 1.64 -7.62 0.21
N SER A 39 2.37 -8.75 0.16
CA SER A 39 2.22 -9.77 -0.87
C SER A 39 0.87 -10.49 -0.81
N GLU A 40 0.19 -10.45 0.33
CA GLU A 40 -1.19 -10.94 0.45
C GLU A 40 -2.13 -10.05 -0.37
N ARG A 41 -2.96 -10.67 -1.18
CA ARG A 41 -3.93 -9.95 -1.98
C ARG A 41 -4.89 -9.20 -1.07
N PHE A 42 -5.01 -7.90 -1.26
CA PHE A 42 -5.82 -7.00 -0.46
C PHE A 42 -7.23 -7.55 -0.19
N PHE A 43 -7.90 -8.03 -1.24
CA PHE A 43 -9.27 -8.53 -1.15
C PHE A 43 -9.40 -9.94 -0.53
N ASP A 44 -8.29 -10.66 -0.35
CA ASP A 44 -8.27 -11.98 0.30
C ASP A 44 -8.15 -11.88 1.82
N ARG A 45 -7.83 -10.71 2.35
CA ARG A 45 -7.74 -10.46 3.78
C ARG A 45 -9.08 -10.72 4.46
N LYS A 46 -9.03 -11.36 5.61
CA LYS A 46 -10.23 -11.78 6.36
C LYS A 46 -11.15 -10.61 6.67
N GLU A 47 -10.61 -9.53 7.24
CA GLU A 47 -11.34 -8.33 7.63
C GLU A 47 -12.01 -7.64 6.44
N ILE A 48 -11.34 -7.60 5.28
CA ILE A 48 -11.90 -7.04 4.04
C ILE A 48 -13.09 -7.87 3.56
N ARG A 49 -12.95 -9.19 3.53
CA ARG A 49 -14.04 -10.09 3.09
C ARG A 49 -15.24 -10.03 4.03
N GLU A 50 -15.01 -9.99 5.34
CA GLU A 50 -16.06 -9.89 6.35
C GLU A 50 -16.79 -8.56 6.24
N PHE A 51 -16.07 -7.44 6.13
CA PHE A 51 -16.66 -6.12 5.92
C PHE A 51 -17.48 -6.07 4.63
N LEU A 52 -16.94 -6.46 3.49
CA LEU A 52 -17.67 -6.49 2.23
C LEU A 52 -18.89 -7.43 2.28
N GLY A 53 -18.77 -8.54 3.05
CA GLY A 53 -19.89 -9.41 3.34
C GLY A 53 -20.99 -8.75 4.15
N ALA A 54 -20.64 -7.93 5.14
CA ALA A 54 -21.58 -7.12 5.92
C ALA A 54 -22.27 -6.05 5.04
N VAL A 55 -21.48 -5.35 4.22
CA VAL A 55 -22.01 -4.34 3.28
C VAL A 55 -23.01 -4.94 2.29
N ARG A 56 -22.74 -6.15 1.75
CA ARG A 56 -23.68 -6.83 0.82
C ARG A 56 -25.00 -7.26 1.50
N LYS A 57 -24.97 -7.52 2.80
CA LYS A 57 -26.13 -7.94 3.59
C LYS A 57 -26.82 -6.80 4.28
N ALA A 58 -26.31 -5.58 4.18
CA ALA A 58 -26.87 -4.43 4.85
C ALA A 58 -28.32 -4.18 4.40
N SER A 59 -29.22 -4.06 5.36
CA SER A 59 -30.59 -3.60 5.11
C SER A 59 -30.53 -2.10 4.85
N VAL A 60 -30.85 -1.70 3.62
CA VAL A 60 -30.84 -0.29 3.24
C VAL A 60 -32.14 0.37 3.68
N ILE A 61 -32.06 1.11 4.78
CA ILE A 61 -33.10 2.08 5.14
C ILE A 61 -32.64 3.41 4.54
N PRO A 62 -33.39 4.03 3.63
CA PRO A 62 -32.99 5.31 3.05
C PRO A 62 -32.72 6.34 4.14
N SER A 63 -31.49 6.87 4.17
CA SER A 63 -31.05 7.89 5.12
C SER A 63 -30.15 8.90 4.41
N ASP A 64 -30.00 10.07 4.98
CA ASP A 64 -29.01 11.05 4.53
C ASP A 64 -27.64 10.62 5.04
N GLY A 65 -26.64 10.53 4.14
CA GLY A 65 -25.25 10.24 4.54
C GLY A 65 -24.84 8.77 4.45
N TRP A 66 -24.83 8.24 3.24
CA TRP A 66 -24.41 6.86 2.98
C TRP A 66 -22.97 6.54 3.47
N ILE A 67 -22.08 7.53 3.52
CA ILE A 67 -20.72 7.37 4.04
C ILE A 67 -20.73 7.07 5.54
N ASP A 68 -21.64 7.70 6.32
CA ASP A 68 -21.74 7.49 7.76
C ASP A 68 -22.35 6.11 8.07
N GLU A 69 -23.31 5.66 7.26
CA GLU A 69 -23.85 4.30 7.35
C GLU A 69 -22.76 3.26 7.02
N LEU A 70 -21.99 3.50 5.95
CA LEU A 70 -20.88 2.61 5.60
C LEU A 70 -19.79 2.58 6.69
N ARG A 71 -19.51 3.73 7.32
CA ARG A 71 -18.59 3.83 8.45
C ARG A 71 -19.12 3.06 9.68
N THR A 72 -20.41 3.11 9.94
CA THR A 72 -21.07 2.36 11.02
C THR A 72 -20.90 0.86 10.78
N LEU A 73 -21.13 0.39 9.55
CA LEU A 73 -20.87 -1.00 9.17
C LEU A 73 -19.38 -1.41 9.28
N ALA A 74 -18.47 -0.45 9.12
CA ALA A 74 -17.04 -0.69 9.20
C ALA A 74 -16.50 -0.78 10.64
N GLN A 75 -17.19 -0.22 11.65
CA GLN A 75 -16.71 -0.12 13.03
C GLN A 75 -16.18 -1.43 13.62
N PRO A 76 -16.84 -2.60 13.46
CA PRO A 76 -16.34 -3.87 14.00
C PRO A 76 -15.01 -4.33 13.39
N TYR A 77 -14.60 -3.76 12.26
CA TYR A 77 -13.44 -4.19 11.47
C TYR A 77 -12.30 -3.16 11.51
N LEU A 78 -12.51 -2.00 12.15
CA LEU A 78 -11.47 -0.99 12.34
C LEU A 78 -10.64 -1.35 13.57
N HIS A 79 -9.46 -1.90 13.35
CA HIS A 79 -8.56 -2.32 14.42
C HIS A 79 -7.22 -1.59 14.33
N GLY A 80 -6.85 -0.91 15.41
CA GLY A 80 -5.54 -0.30 15.59
C GLY A 80 -5.36 1.09 14.99
N GLU A 81 -4.12 1.58 15.02
CA GLU A 81 -3.74 2.91 14.55
C GLU A 81 -3.30 2.92 13.09
N GLU A 82 -3.23 1.76 12.44
CA GLU A 82 -2.93 1.65 11.02
C GLU A 82 -4.10 2.14 10.17
N ILE A 83 -3.76 2.85 9.10
CA ILE A 83 -4.72 3.05 8.01
C ILE A 83 -4.86 1.69 7.33
N ASP A 84 -5.86 0.96 7.76
CA ASP A 84 -6.13 -0.39 7.29
C ASP A 84 -6.84 -0.41 5.93
N GLY A 85 -7.03 -1.61 5.40
CA GLY A 85 -7.73 -1.80 4.14
C GLY A 85 -9.19 -1.34 4.20
N ILE A 86 -9.82 -1.34 5.37
CA ILE A 86 -11.18 -0.83 5.58
C ILE A 86 -11.22 0.68 5.38
N ALA A 87 -10.22 1.41 5.91
CA ALA A 87 -10.10 2.86 5.69
C ALA A 87 -9.93 3.19 4.21
N ALA A 88 -9.18 2.37 3.45
CA ALA A 88 -9.05 2.54 2.00
C ALA A 88 -10.38 2.32 1.26
N LEU A 89 -11.20 1.35 1.68
CA LEU A 89 -12.54 1.12 1.14
C LEU A 89 -13.52 2.27 1.48
N LEU A 90 -13.42 2.83 2.68
CA LEU A 90 -14.19 4.02 3.07
C LEU A 90 -13.73 5.27 2.30
N HIS A 91 -12.43 5.38 2.01
CA HIS A 91 -11.91 6.47 1.19
C HIS A 91 -12.41 6.36 -0.25
N LEU A 92 -12.35 5.17 -0.86
CA LEU A 92 -12.94 4.90 -2.16
C LEU A 92 -14.40 5.34 -2.23
N ALA A 93 -15.18 5.03 -1.19
CA ALA A 93 -16.57 5.42 -1.12
C ALA A 93 -16.80 6.95 -1.18
N ARG A 94 -15.85 7.74 -0.63
CA ARG A 94 -15.91 9.20 -0.68
C ARG A 94 -15.47 9.79 -2.01
N GLU A 95 -14.58 9.09 -2.72
CA GLU A 95 -14.10 9.53 -4.04
C GLU A 95 -15.12 9.27 -5.14
N LEU A 96 -16.06 8.36 -4.91
CA LEU A 96 -17.12 8.09 -5.87
C LEU A 96 -18.13 9.25 -5.90
N ASP A 97 -18.33 9.81 -7.08
CA ASP A 97 -19.34 10.83 -7.33
C ASP A 97 -20.73 10.18 -7.42
N ILE A 98 -21.28 9.81 -6.26
CA ILE A 98 -22.59 9.19 -6.13
C ILE A 98 -23.47 9.97 -5.16
N ASP A 99 -24.79 9.76 -5.29
CA ASP A 99 -25.81 10.38 -4.43
C ASP A 99 -25.41 10.23 -2.94
N PRO A 100 -25.39 11.31 -2.15
CA PRO A 100 -25.06 11.25 -0.72
C PRO A 100 -26.07 10.45 0.11
N ALA A 101 -27.27 10.18 -0.40
CA ALA A 101 -28.24 9.37 0.31
C ALA A 101 -27.88 7.88 0.31
N PHE A 102 -28.07 7.22 1.45
CA PHE A 102 -27.92 5.78 1.56
C PHE A 102 -29.11 5.06 0.93
N THR A 103 -28.96 4.65 -0.31
CA THR A 103 -30.01 4.00 -1.10
C THR A 103 -29.52 2.66 -1.67
N PRO A 104 -30.43 1.76 -2.08
CA PRO A 104 -30.03 0.55 -2.79
C PRO A 104 -29.24 0.82 -4.07
N LYS A 105 -29.44 1.97 -4.70
CA LYS A 105 -28.70 2.39 -5.90
C LYS A 105 -27.25 2.75 -5.54
N THR A 106 -27.05 3.57 -4.51
CA THR A 106 -25.73 3.99 -4.01
C THR A 106 -24.90 2.79 -3.61
N LEU A 107 -25.49 1.89 -2.82
CA LEU A 107 -24.82 0.67 -2.37
C LEU A 107 -24.42 -0.23 -3.54
N ARG A 108 -25.30 -0.42 -4.54
CA ARG A 108 -24.96 -1.21 -5.74
C ARG A 108 -23.85 -0.58 -6.56
N THR A 109 -23.84 0.76 -6.70
CA THR A 109 -22.77 1.46 -7.42
C THR A 109 -21.43 1.26 -6.74
N TYR A 110 -21.36 1.40 -5.42
CA TYR A 110 -20.15 1.14 -4.64
C TYR A 110 -19.68 -0.31 -4.77
N LEU A 111 -20.58 -1.27 -4.59
CA LEU A 111 -20.22 -2.69 -4.67
C LEU A 111 -19.72 -3.08 -6.07
N ARG A 112 -20.29 -2.50 -7.13
CA ARG A 112 -19.83 -2.72 -8.50
C ARG A 112 -18.39 -2.21 -8.67
N GLU A 113 -18.09 -0.99 -8.23
CA GLU A 113 -16.72 -0.46 -8.28
C GLU A 113 -15.73 -1.35 -7.52
N VAL A 114 -16.12 -1.82 -6.33
CA VAL A 114 -15.29 -2.78 -5.57
C VAL A 114 -15.09 -4.09 -6.33
N GLU A 115 -16.12 -4.63 -6.96
CA GLU A 115 -16.05 -5.87 -7.74
C GLU A 115 -15.15 -5.73 -8.98
N ASP A 116 -15.22 -4.61 -9.68
CA ASP A 116 -14.34 -4.29 -10.80
C ASP A 116 -12.86 -4.23 -10.34
N ARG A 117 -12.60 -3.61 -9.19
CA ARG A 117 -11.26 -3.59 -8.58
C ARG A 117 -10.76 -4.97 -8.13
N VAL A 118 -11.65 -5.81 -7.60
CA VAL A 118 -11.33 -7.22 -7.27
C VAL A 118 -10.87 -7.97 -8.52
N GLN A 119 -11.62 -7.86 -9.63
CA GLN A 119 -11.30 -8.54 -10.88
C GLN A 119 -9.98 -8.07 -11.48
N GLN A 120 -9.70 -6.77 -11.40
CA GLN A 120 -8.47 -6.15 -11.90
C GLN A 120 -7.29 -6.29 -10.93
N ASN A 121 -7.50 -6.86 -9.73
CA ASN A 121 -6.54 -6.88 -8.63
C ASN A 121 -5.95 -5.48 -8.34
N ASN A 122 -6.80 -4.46 -8.41
CA ASN A 122 -6.46 -3.05 -8.19
C ASN A 122 -7.09 -2.53 -6.89
N PRO A 123 -6.45 -2.75 -5.72
CA PRO A 123 -7.00 -2.30 -4.44
C PRO A 123 -7.07 -0.77 -4.38
N PRO A 124 -8.04 -0.22 -3.62
CA PRO A 124 -8.11 1.22 -3.40
C PRO A 124 -6.84 1.72 -2.71
N THR A 125 -6.47 2.95 -3.04
CA THR A 125 -5.31 3.63 -2.47
C THR A 125 -5.75 4.74 -1.53
N MET A 126 -4.93 5.01 -0.52
CA MET A 126 -5.07 6.17 0.36
C MET A 126 -4.11 7.27 -0.10
N PRO A 127 -4.44 8.56 0.10
CA PRO A 127 -3.53 9.68 -0.22
C PRO A 127 -2.40 9.81 0.82
N VAL A 128 -1.73 8.70 1.12
CA VAL A 128 -0.68 8.57 2.13
C VAL A 128 0.54 7.85 1.55
N LEU A 129 1.67 7.93 2.27
CA LEU A 129 2.90 7.21 1.97
C LEU A 129 2.66 5.68 1.87
N THR A 130 3.29 5.04 0.90
CA THR A 130 3.24 3.57 0.76
C THR A 130 4.50 2.92 1.32
N LEU A 131 4.33 1.93 2.19
CA LEU A 131 5.35 0.95 2.54
C LEU A 131 5.09 -0.35 1.78
N ALA A 132 6.11 -0.92 1.14
CA ALA A 132 5.96 -2.18 0.43
C ALA A 132 7.25 -3.02 0.45
N THR A 133 7.11 -4.34 0.36
CA THR A 133 8.25 -5.18 -0.02
C THR A 133 8.50 -5.06 -1.52
N LEU A 134 9.73 -5.37 -1.96
CA LEU A 134 10.08 -5.38 -3.39
C LEU A 134 9.13 -6.28 -4.21
N HIS A 135 8.69 -7.40 -3.62
CA HIS A 135 7.72 -8.30 -4.27
C HIS A 135 6.34 -7.65 -4.44
N ALA A 136 5.86 -6.96 -3.41
CA ALA A 136 4.57 -6.31 -3.41
C ALA A 136 4.54 -5.03 -4.29
N ALA A 137 5.72 -4.48 -4.60
CA ALA A 137 5.88 -3.31 -5.47
C ALA A 137 5.81 -3.65 -6.97
N LYS A 138 5.78 -4.94 -7.34
CA LYS A 138 5.71 -5.34 -8.75
C LYS A 138 4.44 -4.81 -9.41
N GLY A 139 4.61 -4.09 -10.54
CA GLY A 139 3.50 -3.51 -11.31
C GLY A 139 2.99 -2.17 -10.78
N LEU A 140 3.58 -1.65 -9.70
CA LEU A 140 3.27 -0.32 -9.16
C LEU A 140 4.40 0.66 -9.52
N GLU A 141 4.11 1.97 -9.47
CA GLU A 141 5.07 3.03 -9.73
C GLU A 141 4.76 4.24 -8.86
N TRP A 142 5.79 5.02 -8.52
CA TRP A 142 5.68 6.24 -7.72
C TRP A 142 6.64 7.30 -8.25
N GLU A 143 6.30 8.56 -8.08
CA GLU A 143 7.20 9.65 -8.47
C GLU A 143 8.53 9.53 -7.71
N ARG A 144 8.46 9.23 -6.40
CA ARG A 144 9.64 9.09 -5.54
C ARG A 144 9.68 7.77 -4.80
N VAL A 145 10.81 7.07 -4.89
CA VAL A 145 11.03 5.80 -4.21
C VAL A 145 12.25 5.89 -3.29
N PHE A 146 12.08 5.40 -2.06
CA PHE A 146 13.14 5.13 -1.10
C PHE A 146 13.36 3.63 -1.00
N LEU A 147 14.45 3.11 -1.55
CA LEU A 147 14.85 1.71 -1.42
C LEU A 147 15.74 1.55 -0.19
N MET A 148 15.22 0.86 0.82
CA MET A 148 15.87 0.73 2.12
C MET A 148 16.71 -0.54 2.23
N GLY A 149 17.94 -0.38 2.76
CA GLY A 149 18.78 -1.50 3.15
C GLY A 149 19.38 -2.29 1.98
N ALA A 150 19.84 -1.60 0.93
CA ALA A 150 20.62 -2.21 -0.16
C ALA A 150 22.04 -2.57 0.31
N SER A 151 22.11 -3.47 1.28
CA SER A 151 23.36 -3.94 1.91
C SER A 151 23.55 -5.44 1.69
N ASP A 152 24.80 -5.86 1.67
CA ASP A 152 25.15 -7.29 1.61
C ASP A 152 24.48 -8.07 2.76
N GLY A 153 23.94 -9.25 2.44
CA GLY A 153 23.17 -10.08 3.37
C GLY A 153 21.71 -9.65 3.60
N LEU A 154 21.32 -8.45 3.15
CA LEU A 154 19.93 -7.97 3.18
C LEU A 154 19.33 -7.86 1.77
N LEU A 155 20.09 -7.40 0.81
CA LEU A 155 19.75 -7.35 -0.61
C LEU A 155 21.06 -7.43 -1.42
N PRO A 156 21.50 -8.59 -1.86
CA PRO A 156 20.84 -9.91 -1.79
C PRO A 156 20.63 -10.41 -0.36
N LEU A 157 19.50 -11.10 -0.15
CA LEU A 157 19.23 -11.76 1.12
C LEU A 157 20.14 -12.97 1.27
N ALA A 158 20.76 -13.11 2.44
CA ALA A 158 21.69 -14.21 2.72
C ALA A 158 21.03 -15.58 2.48
N GLY A 159 21.65 -16.43 1.65
CA GLY A 159 21.17 -17.76 1.32
C GLY A 159 20.10 -17.83 0.22
N SER A 160 19.71 -16.69 -0.37
CA SER A 160 18.80 -16.64 -1.53
C SER A 160 19.58 -16.76 -2.85
N ASP A 161 18.85 -17.09 -3.92
CA ASP A 161 19.38 -17.07 -5.29
C ASP A 161 19.73 -15.63 -5.69
N VAL A 162 21.00 -15.40 -6.02
CA VAL A 162 21.53 -14.05 -6.33
C VAL A 162 20.89 -13.48 -7.60
N ASP A 163 20.54 -14.30 -8.58
CA ASP A 163 19.96 -13.84 -9.83
C ASP A 163 18.48 -13.42 -9.61
N GLU A 164 17.76 -14.11 -8.73
CA GLU A 164 16.43 -13.70 -8.33
C GLU A 164 16.47 -12.41 -7.51
N GLU A 165 17.40 -12.27 -6.59
CA GLU A 165 17.60 -11.04 -5.81
C GLU A 165 18.00 -9.86 -6.70
N ARG A 166 18.80 -10.09 -7.75
CA ARG A 166 19.13 -9.05 -8.74
C ARG A 166 17.90 -8.60 -9.52
N ARG A 167 16.99 -9.52 -9.89
CA ARG A 167 15.71 -9.18 -10.52
C ARG A 167 14.83 -8.38 -9.58
N LEU A 168 14.78 -8.72 -8.29
CA LEU A 168 14.05 -7.96 -7.29
C LEU A 168 14.63 -6.55 -7.08
N PHE A 169 15.95 -6.43 -7.03
CA PHE A 169 16.60 -5.12 -6.99
C PHE A 169 16.22 -4.28 -8.22
N TYR A 170 16.27 -4.86 -9.42
CA TYR A 170 15.84 -4.20 -10.66
C TYR A 170 14.37 -3.78 -10.58
N VAL A 171 13.46 -4.63 -10.09
CA VAL A 171 12.07 -4.25 -9.84
C VAL A 171 12.01 -3.03 -8.93
N GLY A 172 12.73 -3.02 -7.82
CA GLY A 172 12.71 -1.90 -6.87
C GLY A 172 13.17 -0.57 -7.48
N VAL A 173 14.29 -0.57 -8.19
CA VAL A 173 14.85 0.65 -8.78
C VAL A 173 13.99 1.20 -9.93
N THR A 174 13.31 0.32 -10.66
CA THR A 174 12.41 0.72 -11.76
C THR A 174 11.04 1.19 -11.30
N ARG A 175 10.76 1.22 -10.00
CA ARG A 175 9.49 1.76 -9.46
C ARG A 175 9.49 3.27 -9.34
N ALA A 176 10.65 3.91 -9.39
CA ALA A 176 10.78 5.36 -9.36
C ALA A 176 10.57 5.97 -10.74
N GLN A 177 9.62 6.87 -10.87
CA GLN A 177 9.39 7.63 -12.10
C GLN A 177 10.34 8.83 -12.22
N ALA A 178 10.66 9.51 -11.10
CA ALA A 178 11.50 10.70 -11.10
C ALA A 178 12.69 10.60 -10.13
N ASP A 179 12.45 10.30 -8.85
CA ASP A 179 13.47 10.32 -7.81
C ASP A 179 13.65 8.95 -7.18
N LEU A 180 14.88 8.44 -7.18
CA LEU A 180 15.27 7.21 -6.49
C LEU A 180 16.30 7.51 -5.41
N HIS A 181 15.98 7.17 -4.17
CA HIS A 181 16.90 7.24 -3.03
C HIS A 181 17.19 5.83 -2.53
N ILE A 182 18.46 5.46 -2.44
CA ILE A 182 18.86 4.14 -1.95
C ILE A 182 19.68 4.31 -0.68
N SER A 183 19.29 3.60 0.37
CA SER A 183 20.08 3.54 1.60
C SER A 183 20.76 2.20 1.78
N TYR A 184 21.96 2.22 2.35
CA TYR A 184 22.70 1.02 2.73
C TYR A 184 23.45 1.29 4.04
N GLN A 185 23.83 0.21 4.71
CA GLN A 185 24.71 0.24 5.88
C GLN A 185 26.12 -0.16 5.45
N ARG A 186 27.05 -0.33 6.39
CA ARG A 186 28.51 -0.51 6.23
C ARG A 186 28.96 -1.21 4.94
N ASN A 187 28.32 -2.32 4.54
CA ASN A 187 28.65 -3.08 3.35
C ASN A 187 27.57 -2.89 2.30
N PRO A 188 27.77 -2.03 1.30
CA PRO A 188 26.78 -1.84 0.24
C PRO A 188 26.57 -3.15 -0.54
N SER A 189 25.38 -3.36 -1.05
CA SER A 189 25.06 -4.44 -1.96
C SER A 189 25.94 -4.41 -3.20
N ALA A 190 26.39 -5.57 -3.65
CA ALA A 190 27.10 -5.70 -4.93
C ALA A 190 26.28 -5.16 -6.12
N PHE A 191 24.95 -5.20 -6.02
CA PHE A 191 24.05 -4.66 -7.05
C PHE A 191 24.20 -3.15 -7.28
N LEU A 192 24.61 -2.39 -6.25
CA LEU A 192 24.87 -0.96 -6.38
C LEU A 192 26.09 -0.66 -7.25
N SER A 193 27.16 -1.45 -7.09
CA SER A 193 28.36 -1.31 -7.93
C SER A 193 28.17 -1.92 -9.32
N GLU A 194 27.42 -3.01 -9.44
CA GLU A 194 27.04 -3.61 -10.74
C GLU A 194 26.23 -2.63 -11.60
N SER A 195 25.32 -1.90 -10.98
CA SER A 195 24.47 -0.91 -11.66
C SER A 195 25.15 0.45 -11.88
N GLY A 196 26.37 0.65 -11.38
CA GLY A 196 27.10 1.92 -11.50
C GLY A 196 26.57 3.04 -10.58
N LEU A 197 25.72 2.72 -9.62
CA LEU A 197 25.17 3.68 -8.65
C LEU A 197 26.17 4.11 -7.58
N ILE A 198 27.19 3.27 -7.34
CA ILE A 198 28.35 3.58 -6.51
C ILE A 198 29.64 3.14 -7.22
N PRO A 199 30.80 3.74 -6.92
CA PRO A 199 32.09 3.27 -7.45
C PRO A 199 32.35 1.80 -7.05
N ARG A 200 33.07 1.10 -7.92
CA ARG A 200 33.56 -0.26 -7.66
C ARG A 200 34.70 -0.24 -6.66
#